data_1b9810ee3831272090f6a6588e823b30
#
_entry.id   1b9810ee3831272090f6a6588e823b30
#
_cell.length_a   1.000
_cell.length_b   1.000
_cell.length_c   1.000
_cell.angle_alpha   90.00
_cell.angle_beta   90.00
_cell.angle_gamma   90.00
#
_symmetry.space_group_name_H-M   'P 1'
#
loop_
_entity.id
_entity.type
_entity.pdbx_description
1 polymer ?
#
loop_
_entity_poly.entity_id
_entity_poly.type
_entity_poly.pdbx_seq_one_letter_code
_entity_poly.pdbx_strand_id
1 'polypeptide(L)'
;HTANRRQRQMCIRDRNIHSETYSLLIDTYIKDKGEKDKLFNAIETLDCVKEKANWALEWIENGSFAERIVAFAAVEGIFFSGSFCSIFWLKKRGLMPGLSFSNELISRDEGMHCDFACMLYNDHIVNKLPKKTIEKIILDAVAIEKEFVCDALPVRLIGMNADLMSQYIEFVADRLLVELGNEKVFNVTNPFDLSLIHI
;
A
#
# COMPACT_ATOMS: atom_id res chain seq x y z
N HIS A 1 17.49 19.47 8.15
CA HIS A 1 16.15 19.96 8.54
C HIS A 1 15.28 20.44 7.39
N THR A 2 15.82 21.14 6.37
CA THR A 2 15.03 21.69 5.24
C THR A 2 14.61 20.64 4.22
N ALA A 3 15.44 19.64 3.93
CA ALA A 3 15.14 18.55 2.99
C ALA A 3 13.95 17.69 3.49
N ASN A 4 14.00 17.22 4.73
CA ASN A 4 12.93 16.43 5.34
C ASN A 4 11.60 17.19 5.42
N ARG A 5 11.63 18.51 5.62
CA ARG A 5 10.44 19.34 5.61
C ARG A 5 9.80 19.43 4.23
N ARG A 6 10.62 19.52 3.17
CA ARG A 6 10.14 19.54 1.77
C ARG A 6 9.53 18.19 1.39
N GLN A 7 10.16 17.08 1.74
CA GLN A 7 9.63 15.74 1.46
C GLN A 7 8.29 15.48 2.16
N ARG A 8 8.16 15.87 3.45
CA ARG A 8 6.88 15.77 4.15
C ARG A 8 5.79 16.62 3.50
N GLN A 9 6.11 17.83 3.02
CA GLN A 9 5.15 18.67 2.29
C GLN A 9 4.77 18.06 0.95
N MET A 10 5.70 17.37 0.28
CA MET A 10 5.45 16.65 -0.95
C MET A 10 4.44 15.52 -0.73
N CYS A 11 4.65 14.64 0.26
CA CYS A 11 3.71 13.57 0.59
C CYS A 11 2.28 14.08 0.87
N ILE A 12 2.13 15.21 1.58
CA ILE A 12 0.81 15.81 1.85
C ILE A 12 0.16 16.30 0.55
N ARG A 13 0.94 16.94 -0.34
CA ARG A 13 0.44 17.43 -1.62
C ARG A 13 0.03 16.28 -2.53
N ASP A 14 0.84 15.25 -2.62
CA ASP A 14 0.59 14.08 -3.46
C ASP A 14 -0.73 13.41 -3.05
N ARG A 15 -0.97 13.22 -1.74
CA ARG A 15 -2.23 12.65 -1.25
C ARG A 15 -3.47 13.46 -1.63
N ASN A 16 -3.39 14.79 -1.66
CA ASN A 16 -4.52 15.59 -2.13
C ASN A 16 -4.78 15.33 -3.62
N ILE A 17 -3.73 15.24 -4.44
CA ILE A 17 -3.85 14.93 -5.88
C ILE A 17 -4.37 13.49 -6.07
N HIS A 18 -3.86 12.53 -5.30
CA HIS A 18 -4.32 11.14 -5.35
C HIS A 18 -5.81 11.03 -4.99
N SER A 19 -6.24 11.69 -3.92
CA SER A 19 -7.64 11.71 -3.48
C SER A 19 -8.57 12.30 -4.56
N GLU A 20 -8.19 13.42 -5.17
CA GLU A 20 -8.94 14.03 -6.26
C GLU A 20 -8.99 13.09 -7.48
N THR A 21 -7.85 12.47 -7.83
CA THR A 21 -7.76 11.52 -8.95
C THR A 21 -8.68 10.33 -8.74
N TYR A 22 -8.68 9.70 -7.56
CA TYR A 22 -9.56 8.56 -7.26
C TYR A 22 -11.02 8.98 -7.26
N SER A 23 -11.35 10.16 -6.76
CA SER A 23 -12.73 10.69 -6.80
C SER A 23 -13.21 10.85 -8.24
N LEU A 24 -12.39 11.42 -9.12
CA LEU A 24 -12.70 11.57 -10.55
C LEU A 24 -12.82 10.20 -11.27
N LEU A 25 -11.99 9.23 -10.91
CA LEU A 25 -12.08 7.87 -11.47
C LEU A 25 -13.38 7.19 -11.05
N ILE A 26 -13.77 7.26 -9.78
CA ILE A 26 -15.05 6.73 -9.28
C ILE A 26 -16.20 7.41 -10.02
N ASP A 27 -16.21 8.72 -10.13
CA ASP A 27 -17.24 9.48 -10.84
C ASP A 27 -17.33 9.12 -12.35
N THR A 28 -16.19 8.81 -12.95
CA THR A 28 -16.10 8.47 -14.38
C THR A 28 -16.60 7.06 -14.65
N TYR A 29 -16.16 6.08 -13.87
CA TYR A 29 -16.41 4.67 -14.16
C TYR A 29 -17.66 4.12 -13.48
N ILE A 30 -18.03 4.59 -12.30
CA ILE A 30 -19.20 4.11 -11.56
C ILE A 30 -20.38 5.01 -11.87
N LYS A 31 -21.43 4.46 -12.48
CA LYS A 31 -22.62 5.23 -12.90
C LYS A 31 -23.77 5.12 -11.90
N ASP A 32 -23.86 4.01 -11.19
CA ASP A 32 -24.87 3.83 -10.15
C ASP A 32 -24.57 4.72 -8.94
N LYS A 33 -25.58 5.46 -8.50
CA LYS A 33 -25.43 6.41 -7.38
C LYS A 33 -25.22 5.69 -6.04
N GLY A 34 -25.90 4.59 -5.81
CA GLY A 34 -25.77 3.81 -4.57
C GLY A 34 -24.39 3.18 -4.44
N GLU A 35 -23.87 2.62 -5.52
CA GLU A 35 -22.49 2.10 -5.58
C GLU A 35 -21.47 3.21 -5.35
N LYS A 36 -21.68 4.40 -5.93
CA LYS A 36 -20.82 5.57 -5.72
C LYS A 36 -20.79 6.00 -4.26
N ASP A 37 -21.96 6.17 -3.66
CA ASP A 37 -22.09 6.56 -2.25
C ASP A 37 -21.42 5.52 -1.33
N LYS A 38 -21.54 4.23 -1.65
CA LYS A 38 -20.88 3.15 -0.94
C LYS A 38 -19.36 3.27 -1.02
N LEU A 39 -18.79 3.52 -2.21
CA LEU A 39 -17.35 3.65 -2.41
C LEU A 39 -16.76 4.91 -1.76
N PHE A 40 -17.46 6.04 -1.82
CA PHE A 40 -17.02 7.27 -1.14
C PHE A 40 -17.06 7.15 0.38
N ASN A 41 -17.88 6.25 0.91
CA ASN A 41 -17.95 5.94 2.34
C ASN A 41 -17.34 4.56 2.65
N ALA A 42 -16.33 4.14 1.89
CA ALA A 42 -15.77 2.78 1.96
C ALA A 42 -15.29 2.39 3.37
N ILE A 43 -14.76 3.32 4.15
CA ILE A 43 -14.34 3.08 5.55
C ILE A 43 -15.52 2.62 6.43
N GLU A 44 -16.73 3.08 6.14
CA GLU A 44 -17.92 2.73 6.91
C GLU A 44 -18.70 1.56 6.31
N THR A 45 -18.57 1.36 4.99
CA THR A 45 -19.42 0.45 4.22
C THR A 45 -18.71 -0.85 3.81
N LEU A 46 -17.39 -0.92 3.88
CA LEU A 46 -16.57 -2.07 3.50
C LEU A 46 -15.67 -2.50 4.65
N ASP A 47 -15.94 -3.63 5.25
CA ASP A 47 -15.23 -4.11 6.45
C ASP A 47 -13.72 -4.26 6.19
N CYS A 48 -13.29 -4.75 5.05
CA CYS A 48 -11.88 -4.89 4.69
C CYS A 48 -11.14 -3.53 4.56
N VAL A 49 -11.84 -2.45 4.18
CA VAL A 49 -11.28 -1.08 4.15
C VAL A 49 -11.23 -0.51 5.57
N LYS A 50 -12.27 -0.74 6.36
CA LYS A 50 -12.37 -0.33 7.76
C LYS A 50 -11.25 -0.93 8.60
N GLU A 51 -10.89 -2.17 8.35
CA GLU A 51 -9.84 -2.87 9.07
C GLU A 51 -8.46 -2.23 8.82
N LYS A 52 -8.13 -1.88 7.58
CA LYS A 52 -6.93 -1.11 7.24
C LYS A 52 -6.90 0.24 7.96
N ALA A 53 -8.02 0.95 7.95
CA ALA A 53 -8.14 2.26 8.61
C ALA A 53 -7.96 2.16 10.12
N ASN A 54 -8.62 1.19 10.77
CA ASN A 54 -8.49 0.96 12.21
C ASN A 54 -7.06 0.60 12.61
N TRP A 55 -6.40 -0.26 11.84
CA TRP A 55 -5.01 -0.62 12.08
C TRP A 55 -4.09 0.62 12.01
N ALA A 56 -4.26 1.46 11.00
CA ALA A 56 -3.48 2.69 10.86
C ALA A 56 -3.74 3.68 12.02
N LEU A 57 -5.00 3.87 12.41
CA LEU A 57 -5.38 4.74 13.52
C LEU A 57 -4.82 4.25 14.86
N GLU A 58 -4.83 2.94 15.12
CA GLU A 58 -4.24 2.35 16.33
C GLU A 58 -2.76 2.74 16.48
N TRP A 59 -1.96 2.64 15.41
CA TRP A 59 -0.56 3.06 15.44
C TRP A 59 -0.39 4.57 15.56
N ILE A 60 -1.28 5.38 14.96
CA ILE A 60 -1.25 6.84 15.08
C ILE A 60 -1.51 7.28 16.53
N GLU A 61 -2.45 6.64 17.20
CA GLU A 61 -2.87 7.01 18.55
C GLU A 61 -1.95 6.46 19.62
N ASN A 62 -1.58 5.19 19.52
CA ASN A 62 -0.94 4.43 20.60
C ASN A 62 0.54 4.12 20.34
N GLY A 63 1.03 4.22 19.11
CA GLY A 63 2.41 3.92 18.77
C GLY A 63 3.40 4.99 19.23
N SER A 64 4.61 4.56 19.59
CA SER A 64 5.77 5.47 19.71
C SER A 64 6.12 6.09 18.36
N PHE A 65 6.93 7.13 18.33
CA PHE A 65 7.33 7.77 17.07
C PHE A 65 8.00 6.79 16.09
N ALA A 66 8.83 5.89 16.59
CA ALA A 66 9.50 4.88 15.76
C ALA A 66 8.52 3.84 15.21
N GLU A 67 7.55 3.39 16.01
CA GLU A 67 6.50 2.48 15.56
C GLU A 67 5.59 3.13 14.52
N ARG A 68 5.23 4.41 14.71
CA ARG A 68 4.44 5.16 13.72
C ARG A 68 5.14 5.27 12.36
N ILE A 69 6.47 5.46 12.35
CA ILE A 69 7.23 5.51 11.09
C ILE A 69 7.22 4.14 10.40
N VAL A 70 7.41 3.05 11.13
CA VAL A 70 7.37 1.69 10.56
C VAL A 70 5.95 1.35 10.08
N ALA A 71 4.93 1.68 10.86
CA ALA A 71 3.53 1.50 10.45
C ALA A 71 3.19 2.35 9.21
N PHE A 72 3.69 3.58 9.14
CA PHE A 72 3.54 4.42 7.95
C PHE A 72 4.20 3.78 6.72
N ALA A 73 5.41 3.23 6.85
CA ALA A 73 6.05 2.50 5.77
C ALA A 73 5.24 1.27 5.33
N ALA A 74 4.57 0.57 6.27
CA ALA A 74 3.68 -0.53 5.94
C ALA A 74 2.41 -0.08 5.21
N VAL A 75 1.82 1.06 5.58
CA VAL A 75 0.68 1.64 4.84
C VAL A 75 1.08 1.97 3.41
N GLU A 76 2.17 2.70 3.21
CA GLU A 76 2.63 3.14 1.88
C GLU A 76 3.14 1.98 1.01
N GLY A 77 3.85 1.01 1.61
CA GLY A 77 4.46 -0.10 0.89
C GLY A 77 3.57 -1.33 0.73
N ILE A 78 2.72 -1.66 1.73
CA ILE A 78 1.95 -2.91 1.76
C ILE A 78 0.47 -2.68 1.42
N PHE A 79 -0.21 -1.74 2.09
CA PHE A 79 -1.67 -1.58 1.97
C PHE A 79 -2.17 -1.13 0.60
N PHE A 80 -1.29 -0.68 -0.27
CA PHE A 80 -1.61 -0.35 -1.66
C PHE A 80 -1.10 -1.38 -2.66
N SER A 81 -0.26 -2.31 -2.23
CA SER A 81 0.46 -3.23 -3.13
C SER A 81 -0.48 -4.12 -3.94
N GLY A 82 -1.50 -4.68 -3.32
CA GLY A 82 -2.49 -5.52 -3.98
C GLY A 82 -3.32 -4.75 -5.02
N SER A 83 -3.76 -3.54 -4.66
CA SER A 83 -4.53 -2.67 -5.57
C SER A 83 -3.69 -2.23 -6.77
N PHE A 84 -2.45 -1.78 -6.55
CA PHE A 84 -1.53 -1.41 -7.63
C PHE A 84 -1.27 -2.58 -8.57
N CYS A 85 -0.97 -3.76 -8.02
CA CYS A 85 -0.75 -4.97 -8.80
C CYS A 85 -1.97 -5.32 -9.69
N SER A 86 -3.18 -5.21 -9.15
CA SER A 86 -4.42 -5.47 -9.88
C SER A 86 -4.61 -4.51 -11.05
N ILE A 87 -4.31 -3.23 -10.88
CA ILE A 87 -4.43 -2.22 -11.94
C ILE A 87 -3.31 -2.40 -12.98
N PHE A 88 -2.10 -2.78 -12.58
CA PHE A 88 -1.03 -3.12 -13.53
C PHE A 88 -1.35 -4.36 -14.36
N TRP A 89 -2.09 -5.32 -13.79
CA TRP A 89 -2.61 -6.44 -14.55
C TRP A 89 -3.59 -5.99 -15.65
N LEU A 90 -4.47 -5.02 -15.37
CA LEU A 90 -5.33 -4.38 -16.39
C LEU A 90 -4.49 -3.71 -17.47
N LYS A 91 -3.44 -2.97 -17.09
CA LYS A 91 -2.50 -2.33 -18.03
C LYS A 91 -1.86 -3.35 -18.97
N LYS A 92 -1.37 -4.48 -18.47
CA LYS A 92 -0.75 -5.55 -19.29
C LYS A 92 -1.70 -6.09 -20.35
N ARG A 93 -3.01 -5.95 -20.14
CA ARG A 93 -4.08 -6.33 -21.07
C ARG A 93 -4.58 -5.21 -21.96
N GLY A 94 -4.00 -4.02 -21.87
CA GLY A 94 -4.43 -2.85 -22.61
C GLY A 94 -5.78 -2.28 -22.19
N LEU A 95 -6.22 -2.59 -20.96
CA LEU A 95 -7.51 -2.17 -20.41
C LEU A 95 -7.37 -0.90 -19.57
N MET A 96 -8.42 -0.09 -19.56
CA MET A 96 -8.57 1.11 -18.70
C MET A 96 -7.33 2.03 -18.70
N PRO A 97 -6.95 2.61 -19.86
CA PRO A 97 -5.68 3.33 -19.99
C PRO A 97 -5.55 4.53 -19.03
N GLY A 98 -6.63 5.25 -18.75
CA GLY A 98 -6.64 6.37 -17.81
C GLY A 98 -6.34 5.91 -16.37
N LEU A 99 -7.01 4.86 -15.90
CA LEU A 99 -6.75 4.26 -14.59
C LEU A 99 -5.32 3.71 -14.51
N SER A 100 -4.88 3.00 -15.55
CA SER A 100 -3.52 2.42 -15.60
C SER A 100 -2.44 3.49 -15.56
N PHE A 101 -2.62 4.59 -16.28
CA PHE A 101 -1.70 5.72 -16.26
C PHE A 101 -1.65 6.41 -14.88
N SER A 102 -2.81 6.69 -14.28
CA SER A 102 -2.87 7.24 -12.92
C SER A 102 -2.17 6.33 -11.92
N ASN A 103 -2.39 5.00 -12.03
CA ASN A 103 -1.75 4.02 -11.16
C ASN A 103 -0.21 4.05 -11.24
N GLU A 104 0.36 4.25 -12.44
CA GLU A 104 1.81 4.39 -12.60
C GLU A 104 2.38 5.60 -11.85
N LEU A 105 1.69 6.73 -11.92
CA LEU A 105 2.13 7.94 -11.23
C LEU A 105 1.98 7.79 -9.71
N ILE A 106 0.81 7.34 -9.25
CA ILE A 106 0.52 7.19 -7.83
C ILE A 106 1.42 6.13 -7.19
N SER A 107 1.58 4.96 -7.80
CA SER A 107 2.43 3.91 -7.22
C SER A 107 3.90 4.32 -7.11
N ARG A 108 4.39 5.15 -8.03
CA ARG A 108 5.74 5.74 -7.93
C ARG A 108 5.84 6.72 -6.76
N ASP A 109 4.82 7.55 -6.55
CA ASP A 109 4.80 8.50 -5.45
C ASP A 109 4.75 7.75 -4.10
N GLU A 110 3.93 6.70 -3.99
CA GLU A 110 3.85 5.88 -2.76
C GLU A 110 5.14 5.10 -2.50
N GLY A 111 5.84 4.65 -3.56
CA GLY A 111 7.19 4.09 -3.43
C GLY A 111 8.17 5.09 -2.81
N MET A 112 8.17 6.35 -3.27
CA MET A 112 9.00 7.40 -2.68
C MET A 112 8.60 7.73 -1.23
N HIS A 113 7.32 7.65 -0.88
CA HIS A 113 6.86 7.84 0.50
C HIS A 113 7.35 6.72 1.42
N CYS A 114 7.31 5.48 0.94
CA CYS A 114 7.84 4.31 1.64
C CYS A 114 9.35 4.43 1.86
N ASP A 115 10.12 4.75 0.82
CA ASP A 115 11.57 4.99 0.88
C ASP A 115 11.91 6.10 1.89
N PHE A 116 11.12 7.17 1.89
CA PHE A 116 11.27 8.27 2.85
C PHE A 116 11.05 7.81 4.29
N ALA A 117 10.05 6.97 4.54
CA ALA A 117 9.82 6.40 5.87
C ALA A 117 10.99 5.51 6.32
N CYS A 118 11.49 4.64 5.42
CA CYS A 118 12.65 3.78 5.70
C CYS A 118 13.92 4.61 5.97
N MET A 119 14.17 5.66 5.19
CA MET A 119 15.26 6.60 5.42
C MET A 119 15.13 7.29 6.78
N LEU A 120 13.95 7.82 7.12
CA LEU A 120 13.71 8.45 8.42
C LEU A 120 13.96 7.45 9.56
N TYR A 121 13.49 6.23 9.42
CA TYR A 121 13.72 5.19 10.41
C TYR A 121 15.21 4.90 10.54
N ASN A 122 15.92 4.66 9.45
CA ASN A 122 17.31 4.24 9.46
C ASN A 122 18.26 5.35 9.90
N ASP A 123 18.06 6.58 9.45
CA ASP A 123 19.03 7.66 9.62
C ASP A 123 18.73 8.56 10.82
N HIS A 124 17.45 8.64 11.25
CA HIS A 124 17.04 9.62 12.25
C HIS A 124 16.48 9.04 13.54
N ILE A 125 16.09 7.77 13.57
CA ILE A 125 15.67 7.10 14.81
C ILE A 125 16.91 6.62 15.55
N VAL A 126 17.17 7.21 16.70
CA VAL A 126 18.32 6.84 17.56
C VAL A 126 18.03 5.52 18.29
N ASN A 127 16.87 5.43 18.91
CA ASN A 127 16.46 4.23 19.63
C ASN A 127 15.65 3.34 18.68
N LYS A 128 16.34 2.43 17.98
CA LYS A 128 15.72 1.48 17.08
C LYS A 128 14.77 0.54 17.80
N LEU A 129 13.69 0.17 17.12
CA LEU A 129 12.79 -0.86 17.64
C LEU A 129 13.47 -2.23 17.65
N PRO A 130 13.08 -3.12 18.57
CA PRO A 130 13.44 -4.53 18.49
C PRO A 130 12.99 -5.12 17.15
N LYS A 131 13.83 -5.95 16.52
CA LYS A 131 13.50 -6.59 15.23
C LYS A 131 12.14 -7.30 15.25
N LYS A 132 11.79 -7.97 16.35
CA LYS A 132 10.48 -8.63 16.53
C LYS A 132 9.31 -7.66 16.51
N THR A 133 9.49 -6.42 16.95
CA THR A 133 8.43 -5.40 16.90
C THR A 133 8.19 -4.95 15.45
N ILE A 134 9.26 -4.71 14.68
CA ILE A 134 9.15 -4.39 13.26
C ILE A 134 8.47 -5.54 12.51
N GLU A 135 8.96 -6.77 12.73
CA GLU A 135 8.39 -7.98 12.13
C GLU A 135 6.89 -8.10 12.43
N LYS A 136 6.48 -7.91 13.68
CA LYS A 136 5.07 -7.94 14.06
C LYS A 136 4.25 -6.91 13.30
N ILE A 137 4.69 -5.66 13.22
CA ILE A 137 3.98 -4.58 12.50
C ILE A 137 3.78 -4.98 11.04
N ILE A 138 4.84 -5.47 10.39
CA ILE A 138 4.79 -5.86 8.98
C ILE A 138 3.91 -7.09 8.75
N LEU A 139 4.00 -8.12 9.61
CA LEU A 139 3.18 -9.32 9.48
C LEU A 139 1.70 -9.04 9.71
N ASP A 140 1.36 -8.19 10.66
CA ASP A 140 -0.02 -7.74 10.90
C ASP A 140 -0.57 -7.03 9.64
N ALA A 141 0.20 -6.12 9.04
CA ALA A 141 -0.19 -5.44 7.81
C ALA A 141 -0.36 -6.41 6.62
N VAL A 142 0.53 -7.40 6.49
CA VAL A 142 0.41 -8.45 5.45
C VAL A 142 -0.87 -9.25 5.59
N ALA A 143 -1.24 -9.63 6.81
CA ALA A 143 -2.47 -10.38 7.07
C ALA A 143 -3.71 -9.58 6.60
N ILE A 144 -3.79 -8.32 6.99
CA ILE A 144 -4.89 -7.41 6.62
C ILE A 144 -4.94 -7.17 5.09
N GLU A 145 -3.79 -6.96 4.45
CA GLU A 145 -3.75 -6.76 2.99
C GLU A 145 -4.19 -8.01 2.22
N LYS A 146 -3.80 -9.21 2.68
CA LYS A 146 -4.26 -10.46 2.08
C LYS A 146 -5.77 -10.65 2.20
N GLU A 147 -6.34 -10.35 3.36
CA GLU A 147 -7.78 -10.40 3.56
C GLU A 147 -8.50 -9.42 2.64
N PHE A 148 -8.04 -8.18 2.58
CA PHE A 148 -8.55 -7.17 1.64
C PHE A 148 -8.55 -7.67 0.19
N VAL A 149 -7.45 -8.25 -0.28
CA VAL A 149 -7.34 -8.75 -1.66
C VAL A 149 -8.24 -9.95 -1.91
N CYS A 150 -8.40 -10.85 -0.93
CA CYS A 150 -9.31 -11.99 -1.05
C CYS A 150 -10.77 -11.53 -1.18
N ASP A 151 -11.17 -10.51 -0.44
CA ASP A 151 -12.51 -9.92 -0.49
C ASP A 151 -12.75 -9.13 -1.78
N ALA A 152 -11.73 -8.36 -2.23
CA ALA A 152 -11.82 -7.55 -3.44
C ALA A 152 -11.75 -8.36 -4.74
N LEU A 153 -11.12 -9.55 -4.72
CA LEU A 153 -10.97 -10.44 -5.86
C LEU A 153 -11.67 -11.79 -5.64
N PRO A 154 -13.02 -11.82 -5.56
CA PRO A 154 -13.78 -13.04 -5.27
C PRO A 154 -13.72 -14.06 -6.42
N VAL A 155 -13.19 -13.70 -7.58
CA VAL A 155 -13.10 -14.54 -8.78
C VAL A 155 -11.65 -14.79 -9.16
N ARG A 156 -11.38 -15.99 -9.68
CA ARG A 156 -10.07 -16.33 -10.24
C ARG A 156 -9.96 -15.73 -11.65
N LEU A 157 -9.08 -14.74 -11.78
CA LEU A 157 -8.74 -14.16 -13.07
C LEU A 157 -7.59 -14.95 -13.71
N ILE A 158 -7.56 -14.97 -15.05
CA ILE A 158 -6.47 -15.62 -15.79
C ILE A 158 -5.15 -14.88 -15.51
N GLY A 159 -4.21 -15.56 -14.84
CA GLY A 159 -2.91 -15.01 -14.48
C GLY A 159 -2.91 -14.08 -13.26
N MET A 160 -4.03 -13.96 -12.55
CA MET A 160 -4.12 -13.31 -11.26
C MET A 160 -5.19 -13.97 -10.40
N ASN A 161 -4.83 -14.43 -9.22
CA ASN A 161 -5.73 -15.02 -8.24
C ASN A 161 -5.25 -14.71 -6.82
N ALA A 162 -6.05 -15.04 -5.82
CA ALA A 162 -5.75 -14.74 -4.40
C ALA A 162 -4.40 -15.34 -3.93
N ASP A 163 -4.03 -16.53 -4.40
CA ASP A 163 -2.78 -17.18 -3.99
C ASP A 163 -1.56 -16.42 -4.53
N LEU A 164 -1.56 -16.07 -5.83
CA LEU A 164 -0.49 -15.28 -6.45
C LEU A 164 -0.42 -13.87 -5.87
N MET A 165 -1.57 -13.25 -5.58
CA MET A 165 -1.62 -11.94 -4.93
C MET A 165 -1.08 -12.01 -3.51
N SER A 166 -1.40 -13.05 -2.75
CA SER A 166 -0.85 -13.27 -1.41
C SER A 166 0.66 -13.42 -1.44
N GLN A 167 1.19 -14.20 -2.39
CA GLN A 167 2.64 -14.32 -2.59
C GLN A 167 3.30 -12.99 -2.99
N TYR A 168 2.62 -12.17 -3.80
CA TYR A 168 3.13 -10.84 -4.16
C TYR A 168 3.21 -9.90 -2.96
N ILE A 169 2.19 -9.90 -2.10
CA ILE A 169 2.17 -9.11 -0.87
C ILE A 169 3.31 -9.54 0.07
N GLU A 170 3.54 -10.86 0.20
CA GLU A 170 4.67 -11.40 0.96
C GLU A 170 6.02 -10.97 0.39
N PHE A 171 6.16 -10.97 -0.93
CA PHE A 171 7.38 -10.50 -1.61
C PHE A 171 7.64 -9.01 -1.33
N VAL A 172 6.62 -8.17 -1.38
CA VAL A 172 6.72 -6.74 -1.06
C VAL A 172 7.09 -6.54 0.40
N ALA A 173 6.49 -7.31 1.30
CA ALA A 173 6.80 -7.25 2.74
C ALA A 173 8.24 -7.66 3.05
N ASP A 174 8.77 -8.68 2.39
CA ASP A 174 10.18 -9.10 2.54
C ASP A 174 11.13 -7.98 2.09
N ARG A 175 10.81 -7.24 1.04
CA ARG A 175 11.60 -6.08 0.61
C ARG A 175 11.59 -5.00 1.69
N LEU A 176 10.42 -4.64 2.20
CA LEU A 176 10.28 -3.63 3.24
C LEU A 176 11.01 -4.03 4.54
N LEU A 177 10.94 -5.30 4.94
CA LEU A 177 11.70 -5.82 6.09
C LEU A 177 13.20 -5.59 5.92
N VAL A 178 13.75 -5.92 4.74
CA VAL A 178 15.17 -5.72 4.42
C VAL A 178 15.54 -4.23 4.46
N GLU A 179 14.73 -3.36 3.92
CA GLU A 179 14.96 -1.91 3.94
C GLU A 179 14.92 -1.33 5.36
N LEU A 180 14.12 -1.92 6.27
CA LEU A 180 14.09 -1.57 7.70
C LEU A 180 15.20 -2.27 8.53
N GLY A 181 16.13 -3.00 7.88
CA GLY A 181 17.25 -3.67 8.54
C GLY A 181 16.91 -5.00 9.20
N ASN A 182 15.77 -5.61 8.84
CA ASN A 182 15.36 -6.94 9.26
C ASN A 182 15.73 -8.00 8.21
N GLU A 183 15.60 -9.26 8.59
CA GLU A 183 15.70 -10.40 7.66
C GLU A 183 14.37 -10.64 6.99
N LYS A 184 14.39 -11.29 5.83
CA LYS A 184 13.18 -11.78 5.15
C LYS A 184 12.50 -12.84 6.01
N VAL A 185 11.17 -12.80 6.04
CA VAL A 185 10.36 -13.78 6.77
C VAL A 185 9.78 -14.83 5.82
N PHE A 186 9.24 -14.39 4.67
CA PHE A 186 8.53 -15.27 3.75
C PHE A 186 9.46 -15.97 2.76
N ASN A 187 10.55 -15.33 2.35
CA ASN A 187 11.54 -15.84 1.39
C ASN A 187 10.92 -16.27 0.06
N VAL A 188 9.91 -15.56 -0.40
CA VAL A 188 9.22 -15.81 -1.67
C VAL A 188 9.77 -14.96 -2.81
N THR A 189 9.55 -15.41 -4.04
CA THR A 189 9.87 -14.66 -5.26
C THR A 189 8.63 -13.93 -5.78
N ASN A 190 8.83 -12.86 -6.56
CA ASN A 190 7.74 -12.18 -7.23
C ASN A 190 7.02 -13.16 -8.19
N PRO A 191 5.73 -13.44 -7.99
CA PRO A 191 4.99 -14.38 -8.83
C PRO A 191 4.59 -13.79 -10.20
N PHE A 192 4.71 -12.47 -10.35
CA PHE A 192 4.33 -11.77 -11.57
C PHE A 192 5.57 -11.34 -12.34
N ASP A 193 5.60 -11.61 -13.64
CA ASP A 193 6.54 -10.98 -14.55
C ASP A 193 6.10 -9.52 -14.81
N LEU A 194 6.40 -8.69 -13.84
CA LEU A 194 6.09 -7.27 -13.83
C LEU A 194 7.36 -6.47 -14.14
N SER A 195 8.06 -6.84 -15.22
CA SER A 195 9.26 -6.13 -15.70
C SER A 195 9.06 -4.63 -15.96
N LEU A 196 7.81 -4.16 -15.85
CA LEU A 196 7.40 -2.77 -15.98
C LEU A 196 7.03 -2.10 -14.64
N ILE A 197 7.14 -2.82 -13.52
CA ILE A 197 6.82 -2.26 -12.19
C ILE A 197 8.09 -2.29 -11.35
N HIS A 198 8.83 -1.21 -11.44
CA HIS A 198 9.82 -0.85 -10.43
C HIS A 198 9.10 -0.04 -9.35
N ILE A 199 8.50 -0.72 -8.38
CA ILE A 199 8.13 -0.14 -7.10
C ILE A 199 9.19 -0.52 -6.10
#